data_012620600de653dca0bc4b66a107c8ff
#
_entry.id   012620600de653dca0bc4b66a107c8ff
#
_cell.length_a   1.000
_cell.length_b   1.000
_cell.length_c   1.000
_cell.angle_alpha   90.00
_cell.angle_beta   90.00
_cell.angle_gamma   90.00
#
_symmetry.space_group_name_H-M   'P 1'
#
loop_
_entity.id
_entity.type
_entity.pdbx_description
1 polymer ?
#
loop_
_entity_poly.entity_id
_entity_poly.type
_entity_poly.pdbx_seq_one_letter_code
_entity_poly.pdbx_strand_id
1 'polypeptide(L)'
;MVDLYKSLTIIAPELILALVAMTLLMIGSFYQKKSINLIITLSFITLIILSINELIPYENQTFAFNAFFIEDKLSSFAKFVIFFTSSLSIIMSANWLRNYDKSAFEFPVLILFSTLGMALMVSANDLVSLYLAIELQSLPLYVLATFNRNDSFSSESGVKYFILGALSSGLLLYGSSLIYGFTGSIFLNEISQLIVPLSLIHISEPTRPY
;
A
#
# COMPACT_ATOMS: atom_id res chain seq x y z
N MET A 1 -19.29 6.14 -19.35
CA MET A 1 -18.07 5.64 -20.05
C MET A 1 -16.90 6.60 -19.92
N VAL A 2 -17.09 7.91 -20.12
CA VAL A 2 -16.01 8.92 -20.00
C VAL A 2 -15.41 8.94 -18.59
N ASP A 3 -16.24 8.86 -17.54
CA ASP A 3 -15.77 8.86 -16.16
C ASP A 3 -14.96 7.62 -15.78
N LEU A 4 -15.33 6.43 -16.32
CA LEU A 4 -14.57 5.20 -16.07
C LEU A 4 -13.19 5.26 -16.73
N TYR A 5 -13.10 5.73 -17.98
CA TYR A 5 -11.82 5.89 -18.67
C TYR A 5 -10.89 6.86 -17.92
N LYS A 6 -11.42 8.01 -17.49
CA LYS A 6 -10.67 8.98 -16.69
C LYS A 6 -10.20 8.38 -15.36
N SER A 7 -11.06 7.64 -14.68
CA SER A 7 -10.68 6.96 -13.42
C SER A 7 -9.58 5.92 -13.64
N LEU A 8 -9.63 5.15 -14.74
CA LEU A 8 -8.60 4.19 -15.09
C LEU A 8 -7.25 4.84 -15.43
N THR A 9 -7.26 6.03 -16.06
CA THR A 9 -6.00 6.74 -16.33
C THR A 9 -5.34 7.28 -15.06
N ILE A 10 -6.12 7.66 -14.05
CA ILE A 10 -5.61 8.14 -12.77
C ILE A 10 -4.94 7.00 -11.98
N ILE A 11 -5.54 5.80 -11.95
CA ILE A 11 -5.01 4.62 -11.23
C ILE A 11 -4.04 3.80 -12.10
N ALA A 12 -3.67 4.27 -13.29
CA ALA A 12 -2.82 3.52 -14.22
C ALA A 12 -1.48 3.07 -13.62
N PRO A 13 -0.75 3.86 -12.83
CA PRO A 13 0.51 3.43 -12.22
C PRO A 13 0.35 2.19 -11.32
N GLU A 14 -0.69 2.18 -10.47
CA GLU A 14 -1.00 1.05 -9.58
C GLU A 14 -1.45 -0.18 -10.36
N LEU A 15 -2.26 0.00 -11.41
CA LEU A 15 -2.68 -1.11 -12.28
C LEU A 15 -1.49 -1.73 -13.02
N ILE A 16 -0.60 -0.91 -13.55
CA ILE A 16 0.63 -1.40 -14.21
C ILE A 16 1.49 -2.17 -13.21
N LEU A 17 1.68 -1.64 -12.00
CA LEU A 17 2.45 -2.30 -10.95
C LEU A 17 1.84 -3.65 -10.57
N ALA A 18 0.51 -3.72 -10.40
CA ALA A 18 -0.21 -4.95 -10.09
C ALA A 18 -0.05 -6.00 -11.20
N LEU A 19 -0.25 -5.60 -12.47
CA LEU A 19 -0.10 -6.50 -13.62
C LEU A 19 1.33 -7.02 -13.74
N VAL A 20 2.33 -6.15 -13.57
CA VAL A 20 3.74 -6.56 -13.58
C VAL A 20 4.05 -7.51 -12.45
N ALA A 21 3.61 -7.23 -11.21
CA ALA A 21 3.83 -8.14 -10.08
C ALA A 21 3.22 -9.52 -10.33
N MET A 22 2.00 -9.59 -10.85
CA MET A 22 1.33 -10.86 -11.19
C MET A 22 2.04 -11.61 -12.32
N THR A 23 2.46 -10.92 -13.38
CA THR A 23 3.19 -11.56 -14.50
C THR A 23 4.56 -12.07 -14.08
N LEU A 24 5.30 -11.31 -13.25
CA LEU A 24 6.59 -11.72 -12.73
C LEU A 24 6.45 -12.93 -11.78
N LEU A 25 5.39 -12.98 -10.98
CA LEU A 25 5.09 -14.15 -10.14
C LEU A 25 4.85 -15.40 -11.00
N MET A 26 4.08 -15.27 -12.08
CA MET A 26 3.84 -16.38 -13.01
C MET A 26 5.15 -16.84 -13.66
N ILE A 27 5.95 -15.92 -14.19
CA ILE A 27 7.26 -16.23 -14.80
C ILE A 27 8.18 -16.92 -13.78
N GLY A 28 8.24 -16.40 -12.55
CA GLY A 28 9.06 -16.97 -11.48
C GLY A 28 8.66 -18.39 -11.12
N SER A 29 7.35 -18.66 -11.06
CA SER A 29 6.81 -19.99 -10.77
C SER A 29 7.21 -21.05 -11.82
N PHE A 30 7.20 -20.70 -13.11
CA PHE A 30 7.55 -21.63 -14.19
C PHE A 30 9.07 -21.80 -14.37
N TYR A 31 9.85 -20.72 -14.30
CA TYR A 31 11.29 -20.72 -14.61
C TYR A 31 12.21 -20.79 -13.40
N GLN A 32 11.68 -20.61 -12.19
CA GLN A 32 12.40 -20.68 -10.91
C GLN A 32 13.76 -19.92 -10.92
N LYS A 33 14.87 -20.58 -10.55
CA LYS A 33 16.21 -19.96 -10.43
C LYS A 33 16.68 -19.23 -11.70
N LYS A 34 16.29 -19.67 -12.90
CA LYS A 34 16.72 -19.06 -14.16
C LYS A 34 16.14 -17.67 -14.38
N SER A 35 14.99 -17.37 -13.76
CA SER A 35 14.30 -16.09 -13.92
C SER A 35 14.71 -15.00 -12.91
N ILE A 36 15.51 -15.31 -11.89
CA ILE A 36 15.84 -14.38 -10.80
C ILE A 36 16.41 -13.05 -11.31
N ASN A 37 17.43 -13.10 -12.18
CA ASN A 37 18.03 -11.89 -12.72
C ASN A 37 17.04 -11.07 -13.57
N LEU A 38 16.18 -11.77 -14.35
CA LEU A 38 15.15 -11.12 -15.13
C LEU A 38 14.11 -10.45 -14.23
N ILE A 39 13.67 -11.12 -13.18
CA ILE A 39 12.68 -10.59 -12.24
C ILE A 39 13.23 -9.38 -11.49
N ILE A 40 14.47 -9.45 -10.97
CA ILE A 40 15.13 -8.32 -10.30
C ILE A 40 15.24 -7.12 -11.24
N THR A 41 15.72 -7.32 -12.48
CA THR A 41 15.90 -6.21 -13.43
C THR A 41 14.56 -5.63 -13.88
N LEU A 42 13.55 -6.45 -14.18
CA LEU A 42 12.25 -5.94 -14.58
C LEU A 42 11.53 -5.23 -13.42
N SER A 43 11.57 -5.78 -12.20
CA SER A 43 11.00 -5.12 -11.02
C SER A 43 11.65 -3.76 -10.76
N PHE A 44 12.98 -3.68 -10.88
CA PHE A 44 13.70 -2.42 -10.72
C PHE A 44 13.32 -1.40 -11.81
N ILE A 45 13.34 -1.81 -13.09
CA ILE A 45 13.01 -0.93 -14.21
C ILE A 45 11.57 -0.40 -14.09
N THR A 46 10.62 -1.26 -13.76
CA THR A 46 9.22 -0.84 -13.62
C THR A 46 9.03 0.18 -12.50
N LEU A 47 9.66 -0.03 -11.33
CA LEU A 47 9.57 0.92 -10.22
C LEU A 47 10.23 2.26 -10.55
N ILE A 48 11.36 2.27 -11.26
CA ILE A 48 12.00 3.51 -11.71
C ILE A 48 11.13 4.26 -12.72
N ILE A 49 10.56 3.56 -13.69
CA ILE A 49 9.66 4.20 -14.68
C ILE A 49 8.44 4.82 -13.97
N LEU A 50 7.81 4.09 -13.04
CA LEU A 50 6.69 4.59 -12.27
C LEU A 50 7.10 5.78 -11.38
N SER A 51 8.25 5.71 -10.73
CA SER A 51 8.81 6.82 -9.95
C SER A 51 9.00 8.08 -10.80
N ILE A 52 9.56 7.97 -12.00
CA ILE A 52 9.75 9.12 -12.90
C ILE A 52 8.39 9.68 -13.37
N ASN A 53 7.41 8.82 -13.60
CA ASN A 53 6.07 9.26 -13.98
C ASN A 53 5.40 10.13 -12.91
N GLU A 54 5.61 9.81 -11.63
CA GLU A 54 5.07 10.58 -10.49
C GLU A 54 5.80 11.92 -10.22
N LEU A 55 6.94 12.19 -10.88
CA LEU A 55 7.60 13.49 -10.81
C LEU A 55 6.82 14.60 -11.52
N ILE A 56 5.86 14.24 -12.38
CA ILE A 56 4.97 15.20 -13.04
C ILE A 56 3.68 15.26 -12.20
N PRO A 57 3.60 16.16 -11.20
CA PRO A 57 2.46 16.18 -10.28
C PRO A 57 1.19 16.67 -10.98
N TYR A 58 0.06 16.16 -10.57
CA TYR A 58 -1.22 16.69 -10.98
C TYR A 58 -1.39 18.13 -10.45
N GLU A 59 -1.78 19.07 -11.32
CA GLU A 59 -1.95 20.47 -10.93
C GLU A 59 -3.12 20.66 -9.96
N ASN A 60 -4.18 19.88 -10.13
CA ASN A 60 -5.41 19.93 -9.32
C ASN A 60 -5.71 18.57 -8.71
N GLN A 61 -6.41 18.57 -7.59
CA GLN A 61 -6.96 17.36 -7.02
C GLN A 61 -7.90 16.68 -8.02
N THR A 62 -7.66 15.40 -8.27
CA THR A 62 -8.49 14.58 -9.13
C THR A 62 -9.06 13.42 -8.33
N PHE A 63 -10.33 13.14 -8.54
CA PHE A 63 -11.03 12.06 -7.89
C PHE A 63 -11.35 10.96 -8.91
N ALA A 64 -11.19 9.72 -8.48
CA ALA A 64 -11.56 8.55 -9.25
C ALA A 64 -12.48 7.63 -8.44
N PHE A 65 -13.28 6.82 -9.15
CA PHE A 65 -14.18 5.83 -8.54
C PHE A 65 -15.09 6.42 -7.47
N ASN A 66 -15.90 7.42 -7.81
CA ASN A 66 -16.85 8.08 -6.87
C ASN A 66 -16.14 8.63 -5.59
N ALA A 67 -14.96 9.20 -5.78
CA ALA A 67 -14.13 9.77 -4.71
C ALA A 67 -13.50 8.77 -3.72
N PHE A 68 -13.49 7.47 -3.99
CA PHE A 68 -12.73 6.51 -3.19
C PHE A 68 -11.22 6.68 -3.35
N PHE A 69 -10.78 7.20 -4.49
CA PHE A 69 -9.37 7.41 -4.83
C PHE A 69 -9.13 8.89 -5.15
N ILE A 70 -8.10 9.47 -4.53
CA ILE A 70 -7.69 10.85 -4.71
C ILE A 70 -6.25 10.92 -5.21
N GLU A 71 -6.01 11.77 -6.22
CA GLU A 71 -4.67 12.09 -6.70
C GLU A 71 -4.45 13.58 -6.61
N ASP A 72 -3.42 13.97 -5.86
CA ASP A 72 -3.00 15.35 -5.65
C ASP A 72 -1.46 15.46 -5.61
N LYS A 73 -0.94 16.66 -5.38
CA LYS A 73 0.51 16.88 -5.31
C LYS A 73 1.20 16.10 -4.18
N LEU A 74 0.50 15.90 -3.08
CA LEU A 74 1.03 15.15 -1.93
C LEU A 74 1.11 13.67 -2.26
N SER A 75 0.04 13.10 -2.85
CA SER A 75 0.00 11.68 -3.22
C SER A 75 1.04 11.36 -4.30
N SER A 76 1.17 12.19 -5.34
CA SER A 76 2.21 12.00 -6.38
C SER A 76 3.62 12.04 -5.78
N PHE A 77 3.93 13.02 -4.92
CA PHE A 77 5.23 13.09 -4.26
C PHE A 77 5.51 11.88 -3.36
N ALA A 78 4.52 11.46 -2.57
CA ALA A 78 4.66 10.28 -1.71
C ALA A 78 4.85 8.99 -2.52
N LYS A 79 4.09 8.79 -3.61
CA LYS A 79 4.27 7.68 -4.54
C LYS A 79 5.65 7.67 -5.19
N PHE A 80 6.14 8.86 -5.62
CA PHE A 80 7.52 8.97 -6.11
C PHE A 80 8.53 8.41 -5.11
N VAL A 81 8.45 8.84 -3.83
CA VAL A 81 9.35 8.37 -2.78
C VAL A 81 9.20 6.86 -2.54
N ILE A 82 7.98 6.36 -2.51
CA ILE A 82 7.67 4.93 -2.32
C ILE A 82 8.29 4.09 -3.45
N PHE A 83 8.03 4.42 -4.70
CA PHE A 83 8.55 3.67 -5.85
C PHE A 83 10.07 3.73 -5.94
N PHE A 84 10.65 4.92 -5.69
CA PHE A 84 12.10 5.10 -5.70
C PHE A 84 12.80 4.29 -4.61
N THR A 85 12.33 4.38 -3.37
CA THR A 85 12.93 3.65 -2.23
C THR A 85 12.75 2.13 -2.36
N SER A 86 11.61 1.68 -2.86
CA SER A 86 11.38 0.25 -3.14
C SER A 86 12.30 -0.26 -4.24
N SER A 87 12.58 0.54 -5.27
CA SER A 87 13.53 0.17 -6.33
C SER A 87 14.96 0.02 -5.78
N LEU A 88 15.39 0.93 -4.90
CA LEU A 88 16.69 0.84 -4.21
C LEU A 88 16.77 -0.42 -3.32
N SER A 89 15.69 -0.74 -2.60
CA SER A 89 15.63 -1.95 -1.77
C SER A 89 15.85 -3.23 -2.60
N ILE A 90 15.25 -3.32 -3.79
CA ILE A 90 15.43 -4.47 -4.70
C ILE A 90 16.88 -4.58 -5.18
N ILE A 91 17.52 -3.47 -5.56
CA ILE A 91 18.94 -3.50 -5.98
C ILE A 91 19.87 -3.90 -4.83
N MET A 92 19.66 -3.34 -3.64
CA MET A 92 20.49 -3.67 -2.47
C MET A 92 20.40 -5.15 -2.10
N SER A 93 19.24 -5.77 -2.27
CA SER A 93 19.03 -7.20 -2.02
C SER A 93 19.53 -8.11 -3.13
N ALA A 94 19.83 -7.59 -4.34
CA ALA A 94 20.11 -8.39 -5.52
C ALA A 94 21.28 -9.37 -5.34
N ASN A 95 22.38 -8.96 -4.72
CA ASN A 95 23.54 -9.82 -4.51
C ASN A 95 23.24 -10.96 -3.55
N TRP A 96 22.48 -10.68 -2.49
CA TRP A 96 22.03 -11.69 -1.54
C TRP A 96 21.10 -12.71 -2.21
N LEU A 97 20.12 -12.24 -3.00
CA LEU A 97 19.16 -13.07 -3.72
C LEU A 97 19.82 -14.03 -4.72
N ARG A 98 20.88 -13.58 -5.43
CA ARG A 98 21.63 -14.41 -6.39
C ARG A 98 22.32 -15.59 -5.71
N ASN A 99 22.77 -15.42 -4.48
CA ASN A 99 23.49 -16.42 -3.69
C ASN A 99 22.54 -17.31 -2.88
N TYR A 100 21.27 -16.97 -2.80
CA TYR A 100 20.27 -17.72 -2.03
C TYR A 100 19.81 -18.96 -2.79
N ASP A 101 19.79 -20.13 -2.11
CA ASP A 101 19.70 -21.43 -2.76
C ASP A 101 18.31 -21.81 -3.29
N LYS A 102 17.22 -21.24 -2.78
CA LYS A 102 15.84 -21.66 -3.14
C LYS A 102 14.89 -20.48 -3.25
N SER A 103 14.04 -20.50 -4.28
CA SER A 103 12.84 -19.64 -4.47
C SER A 103 13.04 -18.14 -4.20
N ALA A 104 14.23 -17.60 -4.48
CA ALA A 104 14.52 -16.18 -4.27
C ALA A 104 13.73 -15.24 -5.19
N PHE A 105 13.07 -15.76 -6.22
CA PHE A 105 12.25 -14.96 -7.14
C PHE A 105 11.01 -14.36 -6.46
N GLU A 106 10.51 -14.99 -5.37
CA GLU A 106 9.37 -14.51 -4.61
C GLU A 106 9.67 -13.18 -3.91
N PHE A 107 10.92 -12.93 -3.51
CA PHE A 107 11.31 -11.76 -2.74
C PHE A 107 11.02 -10.42 -3.44
N PRO A 108 11.49 -10.18 -4.70
CA PRO A 108 11.16 -8.94 -5.41
C PRO A 108 9.66 -8.79 -5.66
N VAL A 109 8.96 -9.88 -5.93
CA VAL A 109 7.50 -9.86 -6.16
C VAL A 109 6.74 -9.45 -4.90
N LEU A 110 7.15 -9.93 -3.73
CA LEU A 110 6.56 -9.52 -2.46
C LEU A 110 6.80 -8.03 -2.17
N ILE A 111 7.99 -7.51 -2.51
CA ILE A 111 8.25 -6.06 -2.43
C ILE A 111 7.30 -5.30 -3.36
N LEU A 112 7.06 -5.76 -4.59
CA LEU A 112 6.13 -5.10 -5.51
C LEU A 112 4.69 -5.07 -4.95
N PHE A 113 4.20 -6.16 -4.36
CA PHE A 113 2.87 -6.17 -3.73
C PHE A 113 2.79 -5.25 -2.51
N SER A 114 3.83 -5.22 -1.67
CA SER A 114 3.88 -4.27 -0.56
C SER A 114 3.92 -2.82 -1.06
N THR A 115 4.68 -2.53 -2.11
CA THR A 115 4.76 -1.22 -2.75
C THR A 115 3.41 -0.80 -3.33
N LEU A 116 2.67 -1.73 -3.94
CA LEU A 116 1.31 -1.50 -4.43
C LEU A 116 0.37 -1.09 -3.29
N GLY A 117 0.42 -1.81 -2.17
CA GLY A 117 -0.36 -1.47 -0.97
C GLY A 117 -0.02 -0.06 -0.45
N MET A 118 1.26 0.31 -0.39
CA MET A 118 1.69 1.66 0.01
C MET A 118 1.18 2.74 -0.95
N ALA A 119 1.25 2.51 -2.26
CA ALA A 119 0.76 3.46 -3.26
C ALA A 119 -0.76 3.67 -3.16
N LEU A 120 -1.54 2.60 -3.02
CA LEU A 120 -2.98 2.67 -2.81
C LEU A 120 -3.35 3.36 -1.50
N MET A 121 -2.59 3.13 -0.42
CA MET A 121 -2.81 3.75 0.88
C MET A 121 -2.71 5.28 0.82
N VAL A 122 -1.74 5.81 0.09
CA VAL A 122 -1.51 7.25 -0.05
C VAL A 122 -2.65 7.94 -0.81
N SER A 123 -3.29 7.23 -1.73
CA SER A 123 -4.40 7.76 -2.54
C SER A 123 -5.78 7.36 -2.01
N ALA A 124 -5.87 6.64 -0.90
CA ALA A 124 -7.15 6.28 -0.29
C ALA A 124 -7.84 7.51 0.32
N ASN A 125 -9.11 7.73 -0.01
CA ASN A 125 -9.92 8.86 0.50
C ASN A 125 -11.04 8.42 1.47
N ASP A 126 -11.06 7.15 1.83
CA ASP A 126 -12.05 6.58 2.74
C ASP A 126 -11.42 5.53 3.67
N LEU A 127 -12.12 5.25 4.78
CA LEU A 127 -11.63 4.34 5.82
C LEU A 127 -11.48 2.88 5.33
N VAL A 128 -12.34 2.44 4.41
CA VAL A 128 -12.33 1.05 3.92
C VAL A 128 -11.20 0.84 2.94
N SER A 129 -11.03 1.74 1.96
CA SER A 129 -9.90 1.69 1.01
C SER A 129 -8.57 1.81 1.74
N LEU A 130 -8.47 2.70 2.75
CA LEU A 130 -7.28 2.84 3.59
C LEU A 130 -6.96 1.54 4.31
N TYR A 131 -7.95 0.90 4.94
CA TYR A 131 -7.79 -0.38 5.64
C TYR A 131 -7.30 -1.48 4.70
N LEU A 132 -7.95 -1.64 3.53
CA LEU A 132 -7.57 -2.65 2.54
C LEU A 132 -6.16 -2.44 2.00
N ALA A 133 -5.75 -1.19 1.79
CA ALA A 133 -4.40 -0.85 1.33
C ALA A 133 -3.33 -1.19 2.39
N ILE A 134 -3.61 -0.93 3.67
CA ILE A 134 -2.73 -1.33 4.80
C ILE A 134 -2.59 -2.86 4.85
N GLU A 135 -3.68 -3.61 4.69
CA GLU A 135 -3.63 -5.08 4.67
C GLU A 135 -2.83 -5.59 3.47
N LEU A 136 -3.05 -5.03 2.28
CA LEU A 136 -2.30 -5.40 1.08
C LEU A 136 -0.79 -5.14 1.23
N GLN A 137 -0.40 -4.08 1.93
CA GLN A 137 1.00 -3.80 2.23
C GLN A 137 1.58 -4.81 3.24
N SER A 138 0.83 -5.11 4.31
CA SER A 138 1.32 -5.86 5.47
C SER A 138 1.50 -7.34 5.17
N LEU A 139 0.56 -7.97 4.43
CA LEU A 139 0.61 -9.40 4.13
C LEU A 139 1.93 -9.85 3.47
N PRO A 140 2.45 -9.18 2.42
CA PRO A 140 3.76 -9.50 1.86
C PRO A 140 4.91 -9.32 2.86
N LEU A 141 4.83 -8.32 3.75
CA LEU A 141 5.87 -8.07 4.75
C LEU A 141 5.92 -9.19 5.80
N TYR A 142 4.78 -9.78 6.19
CA TYR A 142 4.76 -10.95 7.08
C TYR A 142 5.47 -12.14 6.44
N VAL A 143 5.26 -12.37 5.14
CA VAL A 143 5.95 -13.43 4.39
C VAL A 143 7.44 -13.13 4.26
N LEU A 144 7.83 -11.85 4.01
CA LEU A 144 9.24 -11.45 3.95
C LEU A 144 9.96 -11.66 5.30
N ALA A 145 9.29 -11.46 6.43
CA ALA A 145 9.86 -11.70 7.75
C ALA A 145 10.16 -13.20 7.98
N THR A 146 9.38 -14.11 7.38
CA THR A 146 9.59 -15.57 7.42
C THR A 146 10.33 -16.12 6.21
N PHE A 147 11.00 -15.27 5.43
CA PHE A 147 11.55 -15.68 4.14
C PHE A 147 12.55 -16.83 4.24
N ASN A 148 13.39 -16.85 5.28
CA ASN A 148 14.29 -17.96 5.56
C ASN A 148 13.59 -19.08 6.35
N ARG A 149 12.85 -19.94 5.67
CA ARG A 149 12.02 -21.00 6.27
C ARG A 149 12.82 -22.05 7.08
N ASN A 150 14.12 -22.17 6.85
CA ASN A 150 14.99 -23.13 7.55
C ASN A 150 15.57 -22.57 8.86
N ASP A 151 15.38 -21.29 9.13
CA ASP A 151 15.84 -20.63 10.34
C ASP A 151 14.66 -20.48 11.33
N SER A 152 14.83 -21.03 12.51
CA SER A 152 13.84 -20.96 13.59
C SER A 152 13.57 -19.51 14.03
N PHE A 153 14.60 -18.65 14.05
CA PHE A 153 14.45 -17.25 14.42
C PHE A 153 13.64 -16.48 13.38
N SER A 154 13.85 -16.74 12.10
CA SER A 154 13.05 -16.15 11.02
C SER A 154 11.58 -16.58 11.12
N SER A 155 11.32 -17.87 11.33
CA SER A 155 9.97 -18.38 11.50
C SER A 155 9.27 -17.81 12.73
N GLU A 156 9.96 -17.73 13.87
CA GLU A 156 9.45 -17.14 15.11
C GLU A 156 9.14 -15.65 14.94
N SER A 157 10.04 -14.89 14.31
CA SER A 157 9.84 -13.44 14.08
C SER A 157 8.65 -13.17 13.17
N GLY A 158 8.46 -13.96 12.11
CA GLY A 158 7.32 -13.81 11.23
C GLY A 158 5.99 -14.16 11.88
N VAL A 159 5.94 -15.21 12.70
CA VAL A 159 4.72 -15.55 13.46
C VAL A 159 4.37 -14.43 14.45
N LYS A 160 5.36 -13.89 15.18
CA LYS A 160 5.16 -12.76 16.09
C LYS A 160 4.66 -11.53 15.34
N TYR A 161 5.27 -11.22 14.19
CA TYR A 161 4.88 -10.08 13.37
C TYR A 161 3.46 -10.23 12.83
N PHE A 162 3.10 -11.41 12.34
CA PHE A 162 1.76 -11.71 11.87
C PHE A 162 0.69 -11.57 12.96
N ILE A 163 0.93 -12.16 14.15
CA ILE A 163 -0.04 -12.11 15.25
C ILE A 163 -0.25 -10.67 15.73
N LEU A 164 0.83 -9.90 15.92
CA LEU A 164 0.74 -8.50 16.34
C LEU A 164 0.10 -7.64 15.26
N GLY A 165 0.42 -7.89 13.99
CA GLY A 165 -0.18 -7.19 12.85
C GLY A 165 -1.67 -7.47 12.74
N ALA A 166 -2.10 -8.73 12.82
CA ALA A 166 -3.50 -9.11 12.78
C ALA A 166 -4.31 -8.52 13.95
N LEU A 167 -3.72 -8.45 15.15
CA LEU A 167 -4.35 -7.76 16.28
C LEU A 167 -4.50 -6.25 16.02
N SER A 168 -3.44 -5.61 15.51
CA SER A 168 -3.44 -4.18 15.18
C SER A 168 -4.49 -3.86 14.13
N SER A 169 -4.56 -4.66 13.07
CA SER A 169 -5.54 -4.47 12.00
C SER A 169 -6.98 -4.69 12.47
N GLY A 170 -7.21 -5.65 13.34
CA GLY A 170 -8.51 -5.85 13.98
C GLY A 170 -8.94 -4.64 14.83
N LEU A 171 -8.00 -4.03 15.59
CA LEU A 171 -8.26 -2.81 16.34
C LEU A 171 -8.53 -1.61 15.43
N LEU A 172 -7.78 -1.48 14.31
CA LEU A 172 -8.00 -0.45 13.33
C LEU A 172 -9.38 -0.56 12.69
N LEU A 173 -9.79 -1.76 12.29
CA LEU A 173 -11.11 -2.02 11.72
C LEU A 173 -12.24 -1.71 12.74
N TYR A 174 -12.05 -2.10 13.99
CA TYR A 174 -12.97 -1.79 15.07
C TYR A 174 -13.10 -0.28 15.28
N GLY A 175 -11.97 0.45 15.34
CA GLY A 175 -11.97 1.91 15.43
C GLY A 175 -12.68 2.59 14.26
N SER A 176 -12.43 2.13 13.03
CA SER A 176 -13.11 2.61 11.82
C SER A 176 -14.61 2.35 11.86
N SER A 177 -15.02 1.19 12.36
CA SER A 177 -16.43 0.84 12.57
C SER A 177 -17.13 1.76 13.57
N LEU A 178 -16.45 2.13 14.66
CA LEU A 178 -16.98 3.09 15.63
C LEU A 178 -17.14 4.48 15.01
N ILE A 179 -16.13 4.95 14.27
CA ILE A 179 -16.20 6.24 13.56
C ILE A 179 -17.41 6.24 12.62
N TYR A 180 -17.55 5.20 11.81
CA TYR A 180 -18.70 5.04 10.92
C TYR A 180 -20.03 5.00 11.68
N GLY A 181 -20.08 4.29 12.80
CA GLY A 181 -21.29 4.21 13.64
C GLY A 181 -21.74 5.56 14.19
N PHE A 182 -20.81 6.48 14.50
CA PHE A 182 -21.13 7.83 14.99
C PHE A 182 -21.37 8.84 13.89
N THR A 183 -20.67 8.73 12.76
CA THR A 183 -20.72 9.74 11.68
C THR A 183 -21.67 9.35 10.55
N GLY A 184 -21.92 8.06 10.35
CA GLY A 184 -22.69 7.53 9.21
C GLY A 184 -21.97 7.62 7.87
N SER A 185 -20.68 8.06 7.84
CA SER A 185 -19.87 8.16 6.64
C SER A 185 -18.53 7.44 6.76
N ILE A 186 -18.03 6.93 5.64
CA ILE A 186 -16.68 6.36 5.50
C ILE A 186 -15.69 7.35 4.92
N PHE A 187 -16.14 8.44 4.27
CA PHE A 187 -15.27 9.40 3.61
C PHE A 187 -14.59 10.34 4.61
N LEU A 188 -13.26 10.47 4.49
CA LEU A 188 -12.44 11.26 5.42
C LEU A 188 -12.86 12.73 5.48
N ASN A 189 -13.22 13.32 4.34
CA ASN A 189 -13.67 14.70 4.27
C ASN A 189 -14.99 14.94 5.00
N GLU A 190 -15.96 14.04 4.87
CA GLU A 190 -17.27 14.12 5.56
C GLU A 190 -17.09 13.91 7.06
N ILE A 191 -16.29 12.92 7.45
CA ILE A 191 -15.94 12.66 8.85
C ILE A 191 -15.32 13.89 9.49
N SER A 192 -14.38 14.55 8.81
CA SER A 192 -13.72 15.75 9.35
C SER A 192 -14.70 16.89 9.62
N GLN A 193 -15.69 17.09 8.73
CA GLN A 193 -16.72 18.12 8.88
C GLN A 193 -17.71 17.83 10.04
N LEU A 194 -17.97 16.54 10.31
CA LEU A 194 -18.88 16.12 11.37
C LEU A 194 -18.22 16.16 12.76
N ILE A 195 -16.93 15.91 12.85
CA ILE A 195 -16.20 15.91 14.12
C ILE A 195 -15.97 17.33 14.66
N VAL A 196 -15.73 18.31 13.82
CA VAL A 196 -15.46 19.71 14.22
C VAL A 196 -16.62 20.31 15.06
N PRO A 197 -17.92 20.22 14.65
CA PRO A 197 -19.00 20.73 15.48
C PRO A 197 -19.18 19.94 16.79
N LEU A 198 -18.92 18.65 16.81
CA LEU A 198 -19.01 17.84 18.03
C LEU A 198 -17.96 18.24 19.07
N SER A 199 -16.73 18.56 18.65
CA SER A 199 -15.69 19.04 19.57
C SER A 199 -16.03 20.40 20.16
N LEU A 200 -16.67 21.31 19.40
CA LEU A 200 -17.12 22.62 19.87
C LEU A 200 -18.28 22.51 20.88
N ILE A 201 -19.19 21.56 20.72
CA ILE A 201 -20.31 21.34 21.65
C ILE A 201 -19.78 20.92 23.03
N HIS A 202 -18.75 20.05 23.08
CA HIS A 202 -18.18 19.61 24.37
C HIS A 202 -17.27 20.65 25.04
N ILE A 203 -16.67 21.57 24.27
CA ILE A 203 -15.82 22.66 24.81
C ILE A 203 -16.65 23.87 25.24
N SER A 204 -17.81 24.08 24.63
CA SER A 204 -18.63 25.29 24.83
C SER A 204 -19.84 25.12 25.71
N GLU A 205 -20.03 23.97 26.40
CA GLU A 205 -21.00 23.95 27.51
C GLU A 205 -20.41 24.72 28.73
N PRO A 206 -20.74 26.00 28.92
CA PRO A 206 -20.47 26.62 30.18
C PRO A 206 -21.30 25.87 31.22
N THR A 207 -20.67 25.41 32.27
CA THR A 207 -21.33 24.97 33.49
C THR A 207 -22.52 25.89 33.75
N ARG A 208 -23.75 25.42 33.51
CA ARG A 208 -24.94 26.13 33.91
C ARG A 208 -24.83 26.33 35.44
N PRO A 209 -24.77 27.56 35.98
CA PRO A 209 -24.94 27.75 37.38
C PRO A 209 -26.39 27.41 37.69
N TYR A 210 -26.60 26.52 38.64
CA TYR A 210 -27.90 26.25 39.23
C TYR A 210 -28.39 27.49 39.98
#